data_423e0bf1dddc565b4cc3fc848f6e37e1
#
_entry.id   423e0bf1dddc565b4cc3fc848f6e37e1
#
_cell.length_a   1.000
_cell.length_b   1.000
_cell.length_c   1.000
_cell.angle_alpha   90.00
_cell.angle_beta   90.00
_cell.angle_gamma   90.00
#
_symmetry.space_group_name_H-M   'P 1'
#
loop_
_entity.id
_entity.type
_entity.pdbx_description
1 polymer ?
#
loop_
_entity_poly.entity_id
_entity_poly.type
_entity_poly.pdbx_seq_one_letter_code
_entity_poly.pdbx_strand_id
1 'polypeptide(L)'
;MPVPDRRWTATKEDPMSTDHDMKPILAKVADGEKLSESMAEVAFNVLMSGQATPSQMGAFLMGLRLRGETIDEITGAARVMREKATGIIAPENAVDTCGTGGDGSGTYNISTGAAIVAAAAGATVAKHGNRAASSKSGSADVLMALGVNLDADMKLLEKALRDINLCFMMATRHHSAMRHVMPTRVEMGTRTIFNLLGPLANPAKTKRQVLGVFAKQWVEPIAHVLNRLGSVHAWVVHGHSGLDEISTTGPTCVAEVKDGKVTTFEISPSDFGLETATLDDLKGGDADVNAKAILDLLAAQKGPYRDIVLMNAGAALVVTGIASDLADGINKASDAIDSGKAAETLQGLVAITNEGNPA
;
A
#
# COMPACT_ATOMS: atom_id res chain seq x y z
N MET A 1 10.99 49.00 19.17
CA MET A 1 12.35 48.52 19.39
C MET A 1 12.58 47.36 18.43
N PRO A 2 13.60 47.38 17.57
CA PRO A 2 13.87 46.28 16.68
C PRO A 2 14.43 45.08 17.44
N VAL A 3 13.92 43.88 17.10
CA VAL A 3 14.42 42.62 17.63
C VAL A 3 15.85 42.42 17.12
N PRO A 4 16.84 42.07 17.93
CA PRO A 4 18.20 41.85 17.45
C PRO A 4 18.29 40.58 16.62
N ASP A 5 18.86 40.74 15.41
CA ASP A 5 19.26 39.68 14.50
C ASP A 5 20.32 38.78 15.17
N ARG A 6 19.88 37.67 15.78
CA ARG A 6 20.78 36.65 16.32
C ARG A 6 21.18 35.71 15.21
N ARG A 7 22.15 36.13 14.39
CA ARG A 7 22.88 35.19 13.56
C ARG A 7 23.66 34.23 14.43
N TRP A 8 23.24 32.98 14.48
CA TRP A 8 24.09 31.92 14.96
C TRP A 8 25.27 31.79 14.01
N THR A 9 26.43 32.32 14.36
CA THR A 9 27.66 32.05 13.63
C THR A 9 28.05 30.61 13.88
N ALA A 10 27.95 29.80 12.83
CA ALA A 10 28.53 28.48 12.83
C ALA A 10 30.03 28.58 13.06
N THR A 11 30.49 27.99 14.14
CA THR A 11 31.93 27.81 14.41
C THR A 11 32.48 26.82 13.39
N LYS A 12 33.60 27.22 12.80
CA LYS A 12 34.50 26.53 11.88
C LYS A 12 34.32 25.01 11.71
N GLU A 13 34.34 24.66 10.42
CA GLU A 13 34.55 23.36 9.80
C GLU A 13 35.24 22.33 10.70
N ASP A 14 34.47 21.32 11.10
CA ASP A 14 34.99 20.06 11.53
C ASP A 14 35.17 19.19 10.27
N PRO A 15 36.37 18.72 9.94
CA PRO A 15 36.60 17.94 8.76
C PRO A 15 36.02 16.53 8.95
N MET A 16 35.24 16.12 8.01
CA MET A 16 34.58 14.81 7.87
C MET A 16 33.22 14.74 8.59
N SER A 17 32.17 15.28 7.93
CA SER A 17 30.82 14.80 8.17
C SER A 17 30.81 13.31 7.84
N THR A 18 30.67 12.48 8.87
CA THR A 18 30.30 11.07 8.66
C THR A 18 29.02 11.05 7.81
N ASP A 19 28.88 10.12 6.90
CA ASP A 19 27.70 9.92 6.01
C ASP A 19 26.36 9.80 6.77
N HIS A 20 26.33 10.12 8.05
CA HIS A 20 25.23 9.91 8.99
C HIS A 20 24.75 11.18 9.72
N ASP A 21 25.22 12.38 9.33
CA ASP A 21 24.81 13.62 10.02
C ASP A 21 23.50 14.19 9.42
N MET A 22 22.43 14.19 10.23
CA MET A 22 21.13 14.77 9.87
C MET A 22 21.12 16.29 9.85
N LYS A 23 22.10 16.99 10.48
CA LYS A 23 22.07 18.46 10.62
C LYS A 23 22.05 19.22 9.30
N PRO A 24 22.90 18.86 8.28
CA PRO A 24 22.85 19.55 6.98
C PRO A 24 21.53 19.34 6.25
N ILE A 25 20.94 18.13 6.38
CA ILE A 25 19.66 17.80 5.75
C ILE A 25 18.52 18.56 6.46
N LEU A 26 18.55 18.61 7.80
CA LEU A 26 17.59 19.39 8.59
C LEU A 26 17.65 20.89 8.28
N ALA A 27 18.84 21.45 8.08
CA ALA A 27 18.99 22.84 7.70
C ALA A 27 18.26 23.15 6.37
N LYS A 28 18.48 22.29 5.35
CA LYS A 28 17.78 22.42 4.06
C LYS A 28 16.26 22.34 4.19
N VAL A 29 15.78 21.36 4.96
CA VAL A 29 14.33 21.18 5.17
C VAL A 29 13.76 22.39 5.94
N ALA A 30 14.48 22.92 6.92
CA ALA A 30 14.07 24.12 7.68
C ALA A 30 14.02 25.38 6.82
N ASP A 31 14.89 25.48 5.81
CA ASP A 31 14.89 26.56 4.81
C ASP A 31 13.84 26.36 3.70
N GLY A 32 13.04 25.30 3.78
CA GLY A 32 12.02 24.97 2.79
C GLY A 32 12.55 24.34 1.49
N GLU A 33 13.84 24.02 1.44
CA GLU A 33 14.45 23.40 0.24
C GLU A 33 13.94 21.98 0.03
N LYS A 34 13.81 21.57 -1.25
CA LYS A 34 13.52 20.21 -1.66
C LYS A 34 14.81 19.38 -1.61
N LEU A 35 14.67 18.12 -1.15
CA LEU A 35 15.78 17.20 -1.17
C LEU A 35 15.83 16.47 -2.53
N SER A 36 17.03 16.22 -3.04
CA SER A 36 17.23 15.28 -4.14
C SER A 36 16.93 13.85 -3.69
N GLU A 37 16.69 12.95 -4.64
CA GLU A 37 16.47 11.52 -4.37
C GLU A 37 17.62 10.92 -3.52
N SER A 38 18.90 11.23 -3.88
CA SER A 38 20.06 10.74 -3.13
C SER A 38 20.15 11.31 -1.71
N MET A 39 19.80 12.57 -1.51
CA MET A 39 19.75 13.16 -0.15
C MET A 39 18.64 12.54 0.69
N ALA A 40 17.49 12.23 0.09
CA ALA A 40 16.42 11.52 0.76
C ALA A 40 16.86 10.10 1.13
N GLU A 41 17.55 9.36 0.25
CA GLU A 41 18.12 8.06 0.56
C GLU A 41 19.06 8.12 1.78
N VAL A 42 19.98 9.10 1.84
CA VAL A 42 20.86 9.30 3.01
C VAL A 42 20.03 9.54 4.27
N ALA A 43 19.07 10.47 4.24
CA ALA A 43 18.23 10.79 5.39
C ALA A 43 17.46 9.56 5.91
N PHE A 44 16.78 8.84 5.01
CA PHE A 44 16.01 7.66 5.39
C PHE A 44 16.87 6.49 5.84
N ASN A 45 18.10 6.35 5.32
CA ASN A 45 19.07 5.40 5.86
C ASN A 45 19.43 5.70 7.31
N VAL A 46 19.69 6.96 7.65
CA VAL A 46 19.99 7.39 9.02
C VAL A 46 18.79 7.13 9.95
N LEU A 47 17.57 7.49 9.52
CA LEU A 47 16.36 7.27 10.30
C LEU A 47 16.13 5.76 10.56
N MET A 48 16.15 4.97 9.51
CA MET A 48 15.81 3.54 9.59
C MET A 48 16.94 2.67 10.14
N SER A 49 18.14 3.21 10.32
CA SER A 49 19.25 2.55 11.04
C SER A 49 19.29 2.94 12.53
N GLY A 50 18.37 3.81 12.99
CA GLY A 50 18.31 4.25 14.38
C GLY A 50 19.41 5.23 14.78
N GLN A 51 20.06 5.90 13.82
CA GLN A 51 21.13 6.85 14.07
C GLN A 51 20.63 8.28 14.28
N ALA A 52 19.41 8.58 13.83
CA ALA A 52 18.75 9.85 14.11
C ALA A 52 18.17 9.87 15.53
N THR A 53 18.32 10.98 16.23
CA THR A 53 17.60 11.17 17.50
C THR A 53 16.10 11.36 17.26
N PRO A 54 15.22 11.09 18.25
CA PRO A 54 13.78 11.34 18.11
C PRO A 54 13.46 12.80 17.72
N SER A 55 14.21 13.78 18.26
CA SER A 55 14.03 15.20 17.91
C SER A 55 14.39 15.50 16.45
N GLN A 56 15.47 14.91 15.94
CA GLN A 56 15.87 15.04 14.54
C GLN A 56 14.83 14.39 13.61
N MET A 57 14.35 13.21 13.97
CA MET A 57 13.35 12.48 13.23
C MET A 57 12.02 13.23 13.18
N GLY A 58 11.53 13.70 14.33
CA GLY A 58 10.30 14.50 14.42
C GLY A 58 10.38 15.79 13.60
N ALA A 59 11.49 16.55 13.74
CA ALA A 59 11.70 17.78 12.99
C ALA A 59 11.76 17.52 11.46
N PHE A 60 12.46 16.49 11.04
CA PHE A 60 12.57 16.09 9.63
C PHE A 60 11.20 15.71 9.03
N LEU A 61 10.50 14.80 9.68
CA LEU A 61 9.19 14.32 9.21
C LEU A 61 8.15 15.43 9.18
N MET A 62 8.12 16.32 10.20
CA MET A 62 7.21 17.45 10.24
C MET A 62 7.58 18.50 9.19
N GLY A 63 8.87 18.76 8.97
CA GLY A 63 9.34 19.69 7.96
C GLY A 63 8.93 19.25 6.53
N LEU A 64 9.11 17.97 6.18
CA LEU A 64 8.65 17.42 4.90
C LEU A 64 7.13 17.59 4.75
N ARG A 65 6.36 17.24 5.80
CA ARG A 65 4.90 17.32 5.76
C ARG A 65 4.39 18.76 5.57
N LEU A 66 4.96 19.75 6.29
CA LEU A 66 4.51 21.15 6.21
C LEU A 66 4.80 21.77 4.85
N ARG A 67 5.93 21.44 4.26
CA ARG A 67 6.32 21.91 2.93
C ARG A 67 5.60 21.14 1.81
N GLY A 68 5.18 19.93 2.06
CA GLY A 68 4.74 18.93 1.08
C GLY A 68 5.91 18.11 0.55
N GLU A 69 5.72 16.80 0.56
CA GLU A 69 6.70 15.81 0.09
C GLU A 69 6.81 15.85 -1.44
N THR A 70 8.01 15.61 -1.96
CA THR A 70 8.26 15.58 -3.40
C THR A 70 8.40 14.15 -3.93
N ILE A 71 8.26 13.99 -5.26
CA ILE A 71 8.49 12.70 -5.93
C ILE A 71 9.89 12.15 -5.63
N ASP A 72 10.91 13.03 -5.64
CA ASP A 72 12.30 12.65 -5.36
C ASP A 72 12.44 12.11 -3.94
N GLU A 73 11.87 12.79 -2.96
CA GLU A 73 11.93 12.40 -1.56
C GLU A 73 11.20 11.10 -1.28
N ILE A 74 10.01 10.93 -1.88
CA ILE A 74 9.24 9.69 -1.76
C ILE A 74 9.97 8.53 -2.43
N THR A 75 10.59 8.77 -3.61
CA THR A 75 11.34 7.74 -4.34
C THR A 75 12.56 7.28 -3.54
N GLY A 76 13.38 8.18 -3.03
CA GLY A 76 14.55 7.86 -2.22
C GLY A 76 14.17 7.12 -0.94
N ALA A 77 13.13 7.60 -0.24
CA ALA A 77 12.61 6.93 0.95
C ALA A 77 12.12 5.49 0.66
N ALA A 78 11.38 5.30 -0.43
CA ALA A 78 10.87 3.99 -0.83
C ALA A 78 11.99 3.01 -1.21
N ARG A 79 13.07 3.48 -1.87
CA ARG A 79 14.25 2.65 -2.16
C ARG A 79 14.88 2.11 -0.89
N VAL A 80 15.10 2.97 0.11
CA VAL A 80 15.66 2.56 1.40
C VAL A 80 14.76 1.57 2.11
N MET A 81 13.43 1.78 2.09
CA MET A 81 12.50 0.82 2.68
C MET A 81 12.55 -0.55 1.99
N ARG A 82 12.60 -0.57 0.64
CA ARG A 82 12.70 -1.81 -0.15
C ARG A 82 14.01 -2.54 0.10
N GLU A 83 15.12 -1.81 0.25
CA GLU A 83 16.44 -2.38 0.52
C GLU A 83 16.50 -3.04 1.90
N LYS A 84 15.92 -2.39 2.91
CA LYS A 84 15.91 -2.89 4.30
C LYS A 84 14.81 -3.92 4.59
N ALA A 85 13.94 -4.20 3.64
CA ALA A 85 12.87 -5.19 3.82
C ALA A 85 13.42 -6.62 3.76
N THR A 86 12.92 -7.48 4.64
CA THR A 86 13.09 -8.93 4.51
C THR A 86 12.14 -9.43 3.43
N GLY A 87 12.68 -9.81 2.28
CA GLY A 87 11.91 -10.20 1.10
C GLY A 87 11.45 -11.65 1.11
N ILE A 88 10.58 -11.98 0.16
CA ILE A 88 10.24 -13.34 -0.30
C ILE A 88 10.48 -13.43 -1.79
N ILE A 89 10.60 -14.66 -2.30
CA ILE A 89 10.71 -14.91 -3.74
C ILE A 89 9.31 -15.01 -4.33
N ALA A 90 9.00 -14.12 -5.26
CA ALA A 90 7.74 -14.12 -6.01
C ALA A 90 8.00 -14.17 -7.51
N PRO A 91 7.07 -14.71 -8.32
CA PRO A 91 7.12 -14.63 -9.77
C PRO A 91 7.15 -13.18 -10.28
N GLU A 92 7.81 -12.93 -11.43
CA GLU A 92 7.94 -11.56 -11.97
C GLU A 92 6.61 -10.89 -12.32
N ASN A 93 5.58 -11.69 -12.65
CA ASN A 93 4.24 -11.22 -12.94
C ASN A 93 3.38 -11.00 -11.68
N ALA A 94 3.94 -11.17 -10.48
CA ALA A 94 3.21 -10.95 -9.25
C ALA A 94 2.71 -9.50 -9.12
N VAL A 95 1.49 -9.35 -8.61
CA VAL A 95 0.81 -8.08 -8.37
C VAL A 95 0.57 -7.87 -6.87
N ASP A 96 0.62 -6.61 -6.43
CA ASP A 96 0.12 -6.20 -5.11
C ASP A 96 -1.19 -5.41 -5.27
N THR A 97 -2.11 -5.62 -4.33
CA THR A 97 -3.34 -4.85 -4.21
C THR A 97 -3.40 -4.23 -2.82
N CYS A 98 -3.00 -2.99 -2.70
CA CYS A 98 -2.94 -2.32 -1.41
C CYS A 98 -3.28 -0.83 -1.52
N GLY A 99 -3.64 -0.22 -0.42
CA GLY A 99 -3.84 1.20 -0.29
C GLY A 99 -2.96 1.80 0.78
N THR A 100 -2.87 3.11 0.80
CA THR A 100 -2.21 3.86 1.87
C THR A 100 -2.96 3.74 3.19
N GLY A 101 -4.24 3.40 3.12
CA GLY A 101 -5.14 3.46 4.26
C GLY A 101 -5.36 4.90 4.76
N GLY A 102 -6.08 5.02 5.84
CA GLY A 102 -6.27 6.31 6.50
C GLY A 102 -7.21 7.27 5.76
N ASP A 103 -8.00 6.80 4.83
CA ASP A 103 -9.04 7.57 4.12
C ASP A 103 -10.21 7.98 5.03
N GLY A 104 -10.36 7.29 6.18
CA GLY A 104 -11.40 7.57 7.17
C GLY A 104 -12.77 7.02 6.82
N SER A 105 -12.89 6.27 5.73
CA SER A 105 -14.17 5.76 5.22
C SER A 105 -14.78 4.67 6.09
N GLY A 106 -13.94 3.84 6.71
CA GLY A 106 -14.37 2.71 7.55
C GLY A 106 -15.14 1.64 6.75
N THR A 107 -14.76 1.42 5.50
CA THR A 107 -15.37 0.44 4.60
C THR A 107 -14.97 -0.99 4.95
N TYR A 108 -15.60 -1.98 4.32
CA TYR A 108 -15.14 -3.36 4.26
C TYR A 108 -13.70 -3.43 3.74
N ASN A 109 -13.04 -4.56 3.95
CA ASN A 109 -11.68 -4.81 3.45
C ASN A 109 -11.69 -5.13 1.94
N ILE A 110 -11.91 -4.10 1.12
CA ILE A 110 -12.12 -4.20 -0.34
C ILE A 110 -10.91 -4.82 -1.02
N SER A 111 -9.71 -4.25 -0.83
CA SER A 111 -8.48 -4.76 -1.45
C SER A 111 -8.11 -6.17 -1.01
N THR A 112 -8.57 -6.62 0.17
CA THR A 112 -8.37 -8.01 0.63
C THR A 112 -9.30 -8.97 -0.12
N GLY A 113 -10.58 -8.63 -0.26
CA GLY A 113 -11.51 -9.38 -1.10
C GLY A 113 -11.02 -9.43 -2.56
N ALA A 114 -10.59 -8.28 -3.11
CA ALA A 114 -10.05 -8.18 -4.45
C ALA A 114 -8.81 -9.06 -4.68
N ALA A 115 -7.91 -9.15 -3.68
CA ALA A 115 -6.74 -10.02 -3.73
C ALA A 115 -7.11 -11.49 -3.89
N ILE A 116 -8.07 -11.98 -3.10
CA ILE A 116 -8.54 -13.37 -3.14
C ILE A 116 -9.18 -13.67 -4.50
N VAL A 117 -10.05 -12.77 -4.98
CA VAL A 117 -10.77 -12.92 -6.25
C VAL A 117 -9.81 -12.85 -7.45
N ALA A 118 -8.88 -11.90 -7.46
CA ALA A 118 -7.88 -11.79 -8.53
C ALA A 118 -6.97 -13.02 -8.59
N ALA A 119 -6.57 -13.57 -7.44
CA ALA A 119 -5.77 -14.80 -7.39
C ALA A 119 -6.57 -16.00 -7.95
N ALA A 120 -7.84 -16.14 -7.59
CA ALA A 120 -8.74 -17.17 -8.11
C ALA A 120 -8.96 -17.05 -9.62
N ALA A 121 -8.93 -15.82 -10.16
CA ALA A 121 -8.99 -15.54 -11.59
C ALA A 121 -7.64 -15.73 -12.32
N GLY A 122 -6.58 -16.16 -11.62
CA GLY A 122 -5.29 -16.54 -12.17
C GLY A 122 -4.15 -15.53 -12.01
N ALA A 123 -4.38 -14.39 -11.36
CA ALA A 123 -3.29 -13.47 -11.04
C ALA A 123 -2.45 -13.99 -9.87
N THR A 124 -1.12 -13.89 -9.96
CA THR A 124 -0.26 -14.18 -8.80
C THR A 124 -0.24 -12.96 -7.89
N VAL A 125 -0.92 -13.03 -6.75
CA VAL A 125 -1.09 -11.90 -5.82
C VAL A 125 -0.17 -12.03 -4.61
N ALA A 126 0.84 -11.18 -4.52
CA ALA A 126 1.73 -11.04 -3.37
C ALA A 126 1.28 -9.82 -2.54
N LYS A 127 0.19 -10.00 -1.79
CA LYS A 127 -0.43 -8.90 -1.04
C LYS A 127 0.38 -8.49 0.16
N HIS A 128 0.75 -7.20 0.20
CA HIS A 128 1.35 -6.56 1.37
C HIS A 128 0.27 -5.85 2.19
N GLY A 129 0.31 -5.99 3.50
CA GLY A 129 -0.67 -5.35 4.36
C GLY A 129 -0.30 -5.34 5.84
N ASN A 130 -1.14 -4.69 6.65
CA ASN A 130 -0.90 -4.52 8.07
C ASN A 130 -2.22 -4.65 8.86
N ARG A 131 -2.10 -4.61 10.19
CA ARG A 131 -3.23 -4.36 11.09
C ARG A 131 -3.74 -2.94 10.92
N ALA A 132 -4.98 -2.72 11.35
CA ALA A 132 -5.57 -1.39 11.38
C ALA A 132 -4.72 -0.41 12.20
N ALA A 133 -4.45 0.77 11.64
CA ALA A 133 -3.83 1.88 12.38
C ALA A 133 -4.88 2.88 12.90
N SER A 134 -5.96 3.09 12.16
CA SER A 134 -7.02 4.05 12.48
C SER A 134 -8.43 3.52 12.19
N SER A 135 -8.58 2.49 11.37
CA SER A 135 -9.86 1.82 11.11
C SER A 135 -10.16 0.73 12.15
N LYS A 136 -11.36 0.15 12.11
CA LYS A 136 -11.76 -0.93 13.03
C LYS A 136 -11.13 -2.29 12.67
N SER A 137 -10.77 -2.50 11.41
CA SER A 137 -10.18 -3.75 10.90
C SER A 137 -9.26 -3.47 9.72
N GLY A 138 -8.00 -3.90 9.81
CA GLY A 138 -7.05 -3.92 8.69
C GLY A 138 -7.07 -5.26 7.96
N SER A 139 -6.29 -5.35 6.87
CA SER A 139 -6.19 -6.59 6.08
C SER A 139 -5.68 -7.79 6.91
N ALA A 140 -4.74 -7.55 7.82
CA ALA A 140 -4.23 -8.59 8.72
C ALA A 140 -5.30 -9.07 9.70
N ASP A 141 -6.11 -8.14 10.25
CA ASP A 141 -7.12 -8.47 11.25
C ASP A 141 -8.22 -9.35 10.64
N VAL A 142 -8.71 -9.00 9.45
CA VAL A 142 -9.74 -9.78 8.75
C VAL A 142 -9.22 -11.13 8.29
N LEU A 143 -7.98 -11.22 7.79
CA LEU A 143 -7.40 -12.51 7.37
C LEU A 143 -7.19 -13.44 8.56
N MET A 144 -6.82 -12.92 9.72
CA MET A 144 -6.73 -13.71 10.96
C MET A 144 -8.11 -14.24 11.39
N ALA A 145 -9.17 -13.41 11.30
CA ALA A 145 -10.54 -13.84 11.58
C ALA A 145 -11.04 -14.90 10.57
N LEU A 146 -10.50 -14.91 9.34
CA LEU A 146 -10.74 -15.95 8.34
C LEU A 146 -9.89 -17.23 8.55
N GLY A 147 -9.05 -17.27 9.58
CA GLY A 147 -8.23 -18.44 9.93
C GLY A 147 -6.84 -18.47 9.29
N VAL A 148 -6.40 -17.42 8.60
CA VAL A 148 -5.05 -17.33 8.02
C VAL A 148 -4.03 -17.14 9.14
N ASN A 149 -2.99 -17.96 9.15
CA ASN A 149 -1.87 -17.80 10.07
C ASN A 149 -0.90 -16.72 9.55
N LEU A 150 -0.90 -15.56 10.20
CA LEU A 150 -0.05 -14.41 9.82
C LEU A 150 1.43 -14.61 10.22
N ASP A 151 1.72 -15.58 11.09
CA ASP A 151 3.06 -15.91 11.55
C ASP A 151 3.67 -17.09 10.78
N ALA A 152 3.03 -17.53 9.69
CA ALA A 152 3.52 -18.60 8.82
C ALA A 152 4.95 -18.31 8.33
N ASP A 153 5.77 -19.36 8.20
CA ASP A 153 7.13 -19.25 7.67
C ASP A 153 7.14 -18.65 6.25
N MET A 154 8.18 -17.90 5.90
CA MET A 154 8.31 -17.29 4.57
C MET A 154 8.23 -18.31 3.43
N LYS A 155 8.72 -19.54 3.66
CA LYS A 155 8.61 -20.64 2.69
C LYS A 155 7.16 -21.07 2.44
N LEU A 156 6.28 -20.96 3.45
CA LEU A 156 4.84 -21.21 3.28
C LEU A 156 4.18 -20.11 2.47
N LEU A 157 4.60 -18.84 2.63
CA LEU A 157 4.13 -17.74 1.80
C LEU A 157 4.54 -17.94 0.33
N GLU A 158 5.79 -18.35 0.07
CA GLU A 158 6.26 -18.70 -1.28
C GLU A 158 5.55 -19.94 -1.85
N LYS A 159 5.23 -20.93 -0.99
CA LYS A 159 4.42 -22.10 -1.38
C LYS A 159 3.01 -21.66 -1.77
N ALA A 160 2.36 -20.82 -0.99
CA ALA A 160 1.03 -20.32 -1.29
C ALA A 160 0.99 -19.54 -2.62
N LEU A 161 2.00 -18.72 -2.92
CA LEU A 161 2.12 -18.07 -4.22
C LEU A 161 2.20 -19.05 -5.40
N ARG A 162 2.90 -20.18 -5.22
CA ARG A 162 3.03 -21.21 -6.28
C ARG A 162 1.78 -22.05 -6.45
N ASP A 163 1.18 -22.47 -5.34
CA ASP A 163 0.14 -23.50 -5.34
C ASP A 163 -1.27 -22.92 -5.55
N ILE A 164 -1.51 -21.69 -5.05
CA ILE A 164 -2.82 -21.03 -5.08
C ILE A 164 -2.78 -19.58 -5.55
N ASN A 165 -1.65 -19.09 -6.08
CA ASN A 165 -1.44 -17.75 -6.59
C ASN A 165 -1.67 -16.62 -5.55
N LEU A 166 -1.68 -16.89 -4.25
CA LEU A 166 -1.97 -15.89 -3.23
C LEU A 166 -1.07 -16.06 -2.02
N CYS A 167 -0.45 -14.96 -1.56
CA CYS A 167 0.10 -14.88 -0.21
C CYS A 167 -0.24 -13.54 0.43
N PHE A 168 -0.16 -13.50 1.76
CA PHE A 168 -0.25 -12.27 2.54
C PHE A 168 1.03 -12.04 3.33
N MET A 169 1.64 -10.87 3.13
CA MET A 169 2.87 -10.44 3.79
C MET A 169 2.56 -9.40 4.85
N MET A 170 2.66 -9.81 6.12
CA MET A 170 2.43 -8.93 7.28
C MET A 170 3.57 -7.91 7.39
N ALA A 171 3.29 -6.62 7.27
CA ALA A 171 4.28 -5.54 7.19
C ALA A 171 5.29 -5.56 8.35
N THR A 172 4.86 -5.83 9.58
CA THR A 172 5.74 -5.85 10.76
C THR A 172 6.78 -6.97 10.73
N ARG A 173 6.55 -8.04 9.98
CA ARG A 173 7.50 -9.16 9.81
C ARG A 173 8.58 -8.87 8.76
N HIS A 174 8.27 -8.00 7.82
CA HIS A 174 9.15 -7.70 6.69
C HIS A 174 9.96 -6.41 6.88
N HIS A 175 9.44 -5.45 7.65
CA HIS A 175 10.03 -4.13 7.82
C HIS A 175 10.54 -3.91 9.26
N SER A 176 11.46 -4.75 9.71
CA SER A 176 12.02 -4.66 11.08
C SER A 176 12.70 -3.32 11.38
N ALA A 177 13.25 -2.63 10.37
CA ALA A 177 13.85 -1.31 10.50
C ALA A 177 12.86 -0.23 10.98
N MET A 178 11.54 -0.43 10.74
CA MET A 178 10.50 0.48 11.22
C MET A 178 10.45 0.62 12.75
N ARG A 179 11.02 -0.33 13.51
CA ARG A 179 11.13 -0.24 14.98
C ARG A 179 11.84 1.05 15.44
N HIS A 180 12.74 1.60 14.63
CA HIS A 180 13.46 2.82 14.96
C HIS A 180 12.63 4.09 14.74
N VAL A 181 11.62 4.02 13.88
CA VAL A 181 10.80 5.14 13.44
C VAL A 181 9.44 5.18 14.16
N MET A 182 8.88 4.01 14.45
CA MET A 182 7.52 3.89 15.01
C MET A 182 7.30 4.69 16.30
N PRO A 183 8.21 4.71 17.32
CA PRO A 183 7.97 5.49 18.53
C PRO A 183 7.73 6.97 18.23
N THR A 184 8.60 7.59 17.42
CA THR A 184 8.45 9.00 17.04
C THR A 184 7.14 9.24 16.26
N ARG A 185 6.76 8.35 15.35
CA ARG A 185 5.49 8.46 14.60
C ARG A 185 4.27 8.41 15.51
N VAL A 186 4.29 7.52 16.51
CA VAL A 186 3.20 7.40 17.50
C VAL A 186 3.10 8.68 18.32
N GLU A 187 4.23 9.21 18.82
CA GLU A 187 4.26 10.46 19.58
C GLU A 187 3.79 11.67 18.75
N MET A 188 4.16 11.74 17.48
CA MET A 188 3.71 12.79 16.57
C MET A 188 2.19 12.77 16.32
N GLY A 189 1.56 11.62 16.37
CA GLY A 189 0.10 11.47 16.22
C GLY A 189 -0.46 12.02 14.91
N THR A 190 0.37 12.18 13.88
CA THR A 190 -0.04 12.78 12.60
C THR A 190 0.51 12.01 11.40
N ARG A 191 -0.09 12.23 10.22
CA ARG A 191 0.43 11.66 8.98
C ARG A 191 1.81 12.23 8.66
N THR A 192 2.66 11.40 8.09
CA THR A 192 3.99 11.75 7.60
C THR A 192 4.21 11.05 6.26
N ILE A 193 5.33 11.29 5.59
CA ILE A 193 5.72 10.58 4.36
C ILE A 193 5.59 9.05 4.48
N PHE A 194 5.78 8.46 5.67
CA PHE A 194 5.61 7.03 5.90
C PHE A 194 4.19 6.50 5.61
N ASN A 195 3.17 7.35 5.58
CA ASN A 195 1.83 6.95 5.19
C ASN A 195 1.72 6.69 3.67
N LEU A 196 2.63 7.23 2.87
CA LEU A 196 2.73 6.97 1.43
C LEU A 196 3.66 5.78 1.12
N LEU A 197 4.63 5.50 2.00
CA LEU A 197 5.71 4.55 1.72
C LEU A 197 5.29 3.08 1.85
N GLY A 198 4.30 2.77 2.69
CA GLY A 198 3.86 1.39 2.93
C GLY A 198 3.58 0.62 1.63
N PRO A 199 2.67 1.11 0.78
CA PRO A 199 2.37 0.48 -0.51
C PRO A 199 3.55 0.43 -1.49
N LEU A 200 4.50 1.34 -1.37
CA LEU A 200 5.67 1.43 -2.25
C LEU A 200 6.79 0.44 -1.88
N ALA A 201 6.67 -0.24 -0.74
CA ALA A 201 7.73 -1.08 -0.17
C ALA A 201 7.35 -2.56 -0.06
N ASN A 202 6.60 -3.10 -1.04
CA ASN A 202 6.22 -4.51 -1.06
C ASN A 202 7.44 -5.43 -0.96
N PRO A 203 7.49 -6.36 0.03
CA PRO A 203 8.65 -7.25 0.26
C PRO A 203 8.93 -8.23 -0.88
N ALA A 204 7.93 -8.56 -1.71
CA ALA A 204 8.11 -9.38 -2.90
C ALA A 204 8.65 -8.58 -4.10
N LYS A 205 8.89 -7.27 -3.93
CA LYS A 205 9.38 -6.35 -4.97
C LYS A 205 8.55 -6.41 -6.25
N THR A 206 7.22 -6.53 -6.10
CA THR A 206 6.29 -6.58 -7.22
C THR A 206 6.49 -5.39 -8.16
N LYS A 207 6.45 -5.66 -9.47
CA LYS A 207 6.53 -4.62 -10.51
C LYS A 207 5.16 -4.25 -11.07
N ARG A 208 4.09 -4.87 -10.54
CA ARG A 208 2.69 -4.65 -10.92
C ARG A 208 1.90 -4.36 -9.66
N GLN A 209 0.99 -3.38 -9.73
CA GLN A 209 0.29 -2.94 -8.55
C GLN A 209 -1.02 -2.22 -8.86
N VAL A 210 -2.04 -2.43 -8.03
CA VAL A 210 -3.17 -1.51 -7.86
C VAL A 210 -3.00 -0.86 -6.50
N LEU A 211 -2.77 0.46 -6.48
CA LEU A 211 -2.42 1.23 -5.29
C LEU A 211 -3.43 2.34 -5.04
N GLY A 212 -4.20 2.21 -3.96
CA GLY A 212 -5.08 3.27 -3.51
C GLY A 212 -4.36 4.35 -2.70
N VAL A 213 -4.71 5.61 -2.92
CA VAL A 213 -4.16 6.74 -2.15
C VAL A 213 -5.26 7.52 -1.44
N PHE A 214 -5.01 7.95 -0.19
CA PHE A 214 -5.97 8.64 0.67
C PHE A 214 -6.38 10.04 0.19
N ALA A 215 -5.74 10.59 -0.83
CA ALA A 215 -6.08 11.90 -1.38
C ALA A 215 -5.71 12.01 -2.86
N LYS A 216 -6.57 12.67 -3.63
CA LYS A 216 -6.45 12.86 -5.10
C LYS A 216 -5.10 13.42 -5.52
N GLN A 217 -4.54 14.34 -4.73
CA GLN A 217 -3.25 14.97 -5.04
C GLN A 217 -2.08 13.99 -5.15
N TRP A 218 -2.21 12.78 -4.61
CA TRP A 218 -1.17 11.75 -4.63
C TRP A 218 -1.29 10.78 -5.80
N VAL A 219 -2.37 10.82 -6.57
CA VAL A 219 -2.61 9.86 -7.66
C VAL A 219 -1.47 9.91 -8.68
N GLU A 220 -1.24 11.05 -9.29
CA GLU A 220 -0.18 11.22 -10.31
C GLU A 220 1.24 11.20 -9.71
N PRO A 221 1.56 11.89 -8.60
CA PRO A 221 2.89 11.82 -8.00
C PRO A 221 3.32 10.42 -7.61
N ILE A 222 2.45 9.58 -7.04
CA ILE A 222 2.78 8.20 -6.67
C ILE A 222 2.96 7.32 -7.91
N ALA A 223 2.23 7.56 -8.99
CA ALA A 223 2.47 6.89 -10.27
C ALA A 223 3.87 7.20 -10.82
N HIS A 224 4.31 8.46 -10.76
CA HIS A 224 5.69 8.82 -11.12
C HIS A 224 6.74 8.16 -10.21
N VAL A 225 6.47 8.06 -8.91
CA VAL A 225 7.35 7.32 -7.98
C VAL A 225 7.43 5.84 -8.39
N LEU A 226 6.30 5.18 -8.63
CA LEU A 226 6.27 3.78 -9.07
C LEU A 226 7.02 3.56 -10.38
N ASN A 227 6.87 4.47 -11.34
CA ASN A 227 7.62 4.43 -12.59
C ASN A 227 9.14 4.50 -12.36
N ARG A 228 9.62 5.42 -11.53
CA ARG A 228 11.04 5.54 -11.14
C ARG A 228 11.55 4.33 -10.35
N LEU A 229 10.68 3.66 -9.60
CA LEU A 229 10.99 2.43 -8.88
C LEU A 229 10.97 1.18 -9.77
N GLY A 230 10.71 1.33 -11.08
CA GLY A 230 10.77 0.27 -12.07
C GLY A 230 9.50 -0.57 -12.18
N SER A 231 8.33 -0.02 -11.82
CA SER A 231 7.06 -0.67 -12.07
C SER A 231 6.81 -0.82 -13.58
N VAL A 232 6.34 -2.01 -13.98
CA VAL A 232 6.04 -2.34 -15.38
C VAL A 232 4.61 -1.91 -15.72
N HIS A 233 3.66 -2.20 -14.84
CA HIS A 233 2.26 -1.80 -15.00
C HIS A 233 1.64 -1.58 -13.62
N ALA A 234 1.12 -0.39 -13.36
CA ALA A 234 0.45 -0.09 -12.10
C ALA A 234 -0.67 0.93 -12.31
N TRP A 235 -1.71 0.82 -11.51
CA TRP A 235 -2.75 1.83 -11.38
C TRP A 235 -2.67 2.44 -9.98
N VAL A 236 -2.55 3.76 -9.92
CA VAL A 236 -2.71 4.53 -8.68
C VAL A 236 -4.07 5.17 -8.71
N VAL A 237 -4.88 4.92 -7.70
CA VAL A 237 -6.31 5.21 -7.72
C VAL A 237 -6.78 6.01 -6.51
N HIS A 238 -7.82 6.83 -6.72
CA HIS A 238 -8.52 7.54 -5.66
C HIS A 238 -9.97 7.79 -6.07
N GLY A 239 -10.93 7.24 -5.31
CA GLY A 239 -12.35 7.50 -5.51
C GLY A 239 -12.73 8.92 -5.10
N HIS A 240 -13.57 9.60 -5.89
CA HIS A 240 -14.00 10.99 -5.60
C HIS A 240 -14.70 11.12 -4.25
N SER A 241 -15.28 10.06 -3.71
CA SER A 241 -15.86 10.00 -2.36
C SER A 241 -14.84 9.95 -1.22
N GLY A 242 -13.53 9.93 -1.54
CA GLY A 242 -12.42 9.90 -0.59
C GLY A 242 -11.80 8.52 -0.38
N LEU A 243 -12.31 7.46 -1.05
CA LEU A 243 -11.80 6.09 -0.89
C LEU A 243 -10.41 5.92 -1.52
N ASP A 244 -9.53 5.22 -0.84
CA ASP A 244 -8.25 4.74 -1.39
C ASP A 244 -8.42 3.40 -2.15
N GLU A 245 -9.49 3.32 -2.96
CA GLU A 245 -9.88 2.16 -3.79
C GLU A 245 -10.51 2.65 -5.09
N ILE A 246 -10.66 1.76 -6.08
CA ILE A 246 -11.58 2.00 -7.20
C ILE A 246 -13.00 1.93 -6.64
N SER A 247 -13.74 3.04 -6.76
CA SER A 247 -15.00 3.23 -6.05
C SER A 247 -16.21 2.88 -6.90
N THR A 248 -17.23 2.29 -6.27
CA THR A 248 -18.59 2.20 -6.82
C THR A 248 -19.50 3.33 -6.34
N THR A 249 -19.01 4.24 -5.49
CA THR A 249 -19.83 5.36 -4.99
C THR A 249 -19.73 6.62 -5.88
N GLY A 250 -19.04 6.52 -7.00
CA GLY A 250 -18.83 7.60 -7.96
C GLY A 250 -17.55 7.41 -8.77
N PRO A 251 -17.14 8.45 -9.51
CA PRO A 251 -15.92 8.38 -10.33
C PRO A 251 -14.66 8.11 -9.50
N THR A 252 -13.68 7.50 -10.15
CA THR A 252 -12.33 7.23 -9.60
C THR A 252 -11.29 7.83 -10.53
N CYS A 253 -10.41 8.66 -9.98
CA CYS A 253 -9.21 9.10 -10.67
C CYS A 253 -8.19 7.97 -10.72
N VAL A 254 -7.62 7.74 -11.89
CA VAL A 254 -6.58 6.72 -12.13
C VAL A 254 -5.36 7.39 -12.76
N ALA A 255 -4.17 7.08 -12.24
CA ALA A 255 -2.91 7.30 -12.94
C ALA A 255 -2.30 5.93 -13.25
N GLU A 256 -2.20 5.61 -14.52
CA GLU A 256 -1.62 4.37 -15.01
C GLU A 256 -0.13 4.55 -15.31
N VAL A 257 0.69 3.68 -14.75
CA VAL A 257 2.07 3.45 -15.19
C VAL A 257 2.08 2.26 -16.13
N LYS A 258 2.50 2.46 -17.35
CA LYS A 258 2.65 1.39 -18.34
C LYS A 258 3.77 1.72 -19.31
N ASP A 259 4.66 0.77 -19.56
CA ASP A 259 5.77 0.90 -20.51
C ASP A 259 6.61 2.19 -20.29
N GLY A 260 6.87 2.54 -19.02
CA GLY A 260 7.66 3.73 -18.65
C GLY A 260 6.92 5.07 -18.78
N LYS A 261 5.63 5.05 -19.11
CA LYS A 261 4.79 6.26 -19.23
C LYS A 261 3.76 6.33 -18.11
N VAL A 262 3.40 7.55 -17.74
CA VAL A 262 2.29 7.83 -16.81
C VAL A 262 1.19 8.53 -17.60
N THR A 263 -0.02 7.99 -17.53
CA THR A 263 -1.23 8.57 -18.13
C THR A 263 -2.34 8.64 -17.09
N THR A 264 -3.21 9.63 -17.20
CA THR A 264 -4.31 9.82 -16.25
C THR A 264 -5.66 9.74 -16.97
N PHE A 265 -6.64 9.12 -16.31
CA PHE A 265 -8.02 9.03 -16.78
C PHE A 265 -8.97 8.87 -15.59
N GLU A 266 -10.26 8.92 -15.86
CA GLU A 266 -11.31 8.62 -14.87
C GLU A 266 -12.13 7.42 -15.34
N ILE A 267 -12.65 6.66 -14.37
CA ILE A 267 -13.58 5.57 -14.58
C ILE A 267 -14.73 5.68 -13.60
N SER A 268 -15.90 5.21 -13.99
CA SER A 268 -17.12 5.22 -13.18
C SER A 268 -17.76 3.83 -13.17
N PRO A 269 -18.49 3.43 -12.12
CA PRO A 269 -19.18 2.15 -12.09
C PRO A 269 -20.17 1.99 -13.26
N SER A 270 -20.82 3.08 -13.67
CA SER A 270 -21.75 3.10 -14.82
C SER A 270 -21.11 2.72 -16.14
N ASP A 271 -19.80 2.93 -16.33
CA ASP A 271 -19.07 2.54 -17.55
C ASP A 271 -19.05 1.01 -17.74
N PHE A 272 -19.30 0.28 -16.67
CA PHE A 272 -19.27 -1.18 -16.60
C PHE A 272 -20.63 -1.80 -16.24
N GLY A 273 -21.71 -1.00 -16.29
CA GLY A 273 -23.05 -1.46 -15.99
C GLY A 273 -23.31 -1.78 -14.51
N LEU A 274 -22.46 -1.27 -13.62
CA LEU A 274 -22.63 -1.41 -12.18
C LEU A 274 -23.43 -0.24 -11.62
N GLU A 275 -24.26 -0.52 -10.60
CA GLU A 275 -25.02 0.50 -9.91
C GLU A 275 -24.13 1.35 -9.02
N THR A 276 -24.49 2.63 -8.89
CA THR A 276 -23.81 3.53 -7.94
C THR A 276 -24.25 3.19 -6.52
N ALA A 277 -23.31 2.79 -5.67
CA ALA A 277 -23.53 2.53 -4.26
C ALA A 277 -23.40 3.82 -3.42
N THR A 278 -23.81 3.75 -2.16
CA THR A 278 -23.50 4.77 -1.15
C THR A 278 -22.33 4.33 -0.27
N LEU A 279 -21.71 5.26 0.46
CA LEU A 279 -20.67 4.90 1.44
C LEU A 279 -21.23 4.03 2.58
N ASP A 280 -22.48 4.19 2.93
CA ASP A 280 -23.15 3.37 3.95
C ASP A 280 -23.33 1.92 3.49
N ASP A 281 -23.55 1.67 2.20
CA ASP A 281 -23.62 0.32 1.62
C ASP A 281 -22.28 -0.43 1.71
N LEU A 282 -21.18 0.29 1.80
CA LEU A 282 -19.83 -0.24 1.85
C LEU A 282 -19.24 -0.23 3.26
N LYS A 283 -20.01 0.22 4.26
CA LYS A 283 -19.53 0.40 5.62
C LYS A 283 -19.21 -0.94 6.29
N GLY A 284 -17.95 -1.09 6.68
CA GLY A 284 -17.46 -2.24 7.40
C GLY A 284 -17.62 -2.13 8.93
N GLY A 285 -17.15 -3.15 9.61
CA GLY A 285 -17.17 -3.27 11.06
C GLY A 285 -15.81 -3.67 11.63
N ASP A 286 -15.87 -4.47 12.69
CA ASP A 286 -14.71 -5.17 13.23
C ASP A 286 -14.26 -6.31 12.29
N ALA A 287 -13.24 -7.06 12.73
CA ALA A 287 -12.65 -8.12 11.92
C ALA A 287 -13.67 -9.23 11.60
N ASP A 288 -14.55 -9.57 12.54
CA ASP A 288 -15.54 -10.66 12.36
C ASP A 288 -16.64 -10.25 11.38
N VAL A 289 -17.14 -9.01 11.47
CA VAL A 289 -18.11 -8.45 10.51
C VAL A 289 -17.52 -8.43 9.11
N ASN A 290 -16.28 -7.99 8.96
CA ASN A 290 -15.62 -7.91 7.67
C ASN A 290 -15.24 -9.29 7.11
N ALA A 291 -14.86 -10.25 7.98
CA ALA A 291 -14.63 -11.63 7.59
C ALA A 291 -15.91 -12.28 7.06
N LYS A 292 -17.05 -12.05 7.74
CA LYS A 292 -18.33 -12.52 7.25
C LYS A 292 -18.68 -11.95 5.88
N ALA A 293 -18.46 -10.66 5.66
CA ALA A 293 -18.71 -10.04 4.36
C ALA A 293 -17.87 -10.67 3.24
N ILE A 294 -16.59 -11.00 3.52
CA ILE A 294 -15.74 -11.75 2.57
C ILE A 294 -16.32 -13.15 2.32
N LEU A 295 -16.74 -13.88 3.35
CA LEU A 295 -17.33 -15.20 3.16
C LEU A 295 -18.63 -15.15 2.34
N ASP A 296 -19.50 -14.15 2.59
CA ASP A 296 -20.72 -13.92 1.82
C ASP A 296 -20.40 -13.60 0.34
N LEU A 297 -19.40 -12.76 0.08
CA LEU A 297 -18.87 -12.49 -1.26
C LEU A 297 -18.42 -13.78 -1.96
N LEU A 298 -17.63 -14.61 -1.26
CA LEU A 298 -17.09 -15.86 -1.81
C LEU A 298 -18.16 -16.94 -1.98
N ALA A 299 -19.30 -16.81 -1.28
CA ALA A 299 -20.52 -17.59 -1.51
C ALA A 299 -21.40 -17.03 -2.66
N ALA A 300 -20.86 -16.14 -3.48
CA ALA A 300 -21.49 -15.50 -4.64
C ALA A 300 -22.67 -14.58 -4.29
N GLN A 301 -22.76 -14.08 -3.07
CA GLN A 301 -23.76 -13.09 -2.70
C GLN A 301 -23.59 -11.83 -3.54
N LYS A 302 -24.68 -11.34 -4.16
CA LYS A 302 -24.71 -10.10 -4.93
C LYS A 302 -24.86 -8.89 -4.00
N GLY A 303 -24.42 -7.72 -4.46
CA GLY A 303 -24.59 -6.45 -3.75
C GLY A 303 -23.37 -5.54 -3.83
N PRO A 304 -23.45 -4.35 -3.22
CA PRO A 304 -22.44 -3.29 -3.37
C PRO A 304 -21.01 -3.70 -3.01
N TYR A 305 -20.82 -4.55 -1.99
CA TYR A 305 -19.49 -5.03 -1.63
C TYR A 305 -18.90 -5.94 -2.72
N ARG A 306 -19.72 -6.80 -3.36
CA ARG A 306 -19.27 -7.59 -4.51
C ARG A 306 -18.86 -6.68 -5.66
N ASP A 307 -19.66 -5.69 -5.99
CA ASP A 307 -19.44 -4.81 -7.14
C ASP A 307 -18.12 -4.05 -7.02
N ILE A 308 -17.84 -3.47 -5.84
CA ILE A 308 -16.58 -2.76 -5.61
C ILE A 308 -15.38 -3.73 -5.63
N VAL A 309 -15.53 -4.93 -5.10
CA VAL A 309 -14.48 -5.97 -5.18
C VAL A 309 -14.21 -6.37 -6.62
N LEU A 310 -15.26 -6.53 -7.46
CA LEU A 310 -15.10 -6.86 -8.87
C LEU A 310 -14.31 -5.80 -9.64
N MET A 311 -14.55 -4.50 -9.40
CA MET A 311 -13.77 -3.42 -10.02
C MET A 311 -12.29 -3.47 -9.62
N ASN A 312 -12.00 -3.64 -8.34
CA ASN A 312 -10.63 -3.67 -7.83
C ASN A 312 -9.88 -4.96 -8.22
N ALA A 313 -10.54 -6.12 -8.22
CA ALA A 313 -9.99 -7.37 -8.73
C ALA A 313 -9.77 -7.30 -10.25
N GLY A 314 -10.73 -6.74 -10.99
CA GLY A 314 -10.63 -6.51 -12.44
C GLY A 314 -9.41 -5.65 -12.79
N ALA A 315 -9.16 -4.58 -12.06
CA ALA A 315 -7.96 -3.75 -12.25
C ALA A 315 -6.66 -4.54 -11.98
N ALA A 316 -6.63 -5.40 -10.95
CA ALA A 316 -5.49 -6.29 -10.72
C ALA A 316 -5.26 -7.25 -11.89
N LEU A 317 -6.32 -7.76 -12.51
CA LEU A 317 -6.24 -8.60 -13.71
C LEU A 317 -5.73 -7.80 -14.94
N VAL A 318 -6.11 -6.53 -15.08
CA VAL A 318 -5.60 -5.65 -16.14
C VAL A 318 -4.11 -5.41 -15.99
N VAL A 319 -3.64 -5.01 -14.80
CA VAL A 319 -2.22 -4.70 -14.60
C VAL A 319 -1.32 -5.94 -14.68
N THR A 320 -1.88 -7.14 -14.50
CA THR A 320 -1.17 -8.41 -14.75
C THR A 320 -1.18 -8.86 -16.19
N GLY A 321 -2.02 -8.26 -17.04
CA GLY A 321 -2.20 -8.64 -18.45
C GLY A 321 -3.07 -9.88 -18.65
N ILE A 322 -3.78 -10.34 -17.60
CA ILE A 322 -4.74 -11.45 -17.68
C ILE A 322 -6.04 -10.97 -18.32
N ALA A 323 -6.41 -9.72 -18.07
CA ALA A 323 -7.55 -9.07 -18.70
C ALA A 323 -7.07 -8.01 -19.70
N SER A 324 -7.78 -7.88 -20.81
CA SER A 324 -7.52 -6.88 -21.84
C SER A 324 -7.86 -5.46 -21.43
N ASP A 325 -8.91 -5.32 -20.64
CA ASP A 325 -9.45 -4.07 -20.11
C ASP A 325 -10.25 -4.35 -18.82
N LEU A 326 -10.78 -3.30 -18.19
CA LEU A 326 -11.47 -3.43 -16.90
C LEU A 326 -12.79 -4.20 -17.03
N ALA A 327 -13.50 -4.10 -18.15
CA ALA A 327 -14.74 -4.86 -18.37
C ALA A 327 -14.49 -6.37 -18.43
N ASP A 328 -13.45 -6.78 -19.18
CA ASP A 328 -12.98 -8.17 -19.23
C ASP A 328 -12.50 -8.63 -17.84
N GLY A 329 -11.80 -7.76 -17.10
CA GLY A 329 -11.34 -8.04 -15.74
C GLY A 329 -12.48 -8.26 -14.76
N ILE A 330 -13.52 -7.42 -14.79
CA ILE A 330 -14.75 -7.56 -13.99
C ILE A 330 -15.44 -8.90 -14.28
N ASN A 331 -15.58 -9.27 -15.56
CA ASN A 331 -16.18 -10.54 -15.96
C ASN A 331 -15.40 -11.74 -15.42
N LYS A 332 -14.08 -11.76 -15.60
CA LYS A 332 -13.21 -12.83 -15.06
C LYS A 332 -13.25 -12.93 -13.54
N ALA A 333 -13.30 -11.79 -12.87
CA ALA A 333 -13.45 -11.74 -11.41
C ALA A 333 -14.82 -12.30 -10.97
N SER A 334 -15.88 -11.96 -11.68
CA SER A 334 -17.23 -12.51 -11.44
C SER A 334 -17.24 -14.04 -11.63
N ASP A 335 -16.67 -14.53 -12.71
CA ASP A 335 -16.58 -15.97 -12.99
C ASP A 335 -15.80 -16.73 -11.91
N ALA A 336 -14.73 -16.14 -11.37
CA ALA A 336 -13.94 -16.73 -10.30
C ALA A 336 -14.73 -16.84 -8.97
N ILE A 337 -15.61 -15.90 -8.70
CA ILE A 337 -16.52 -15.96 -7.55
C ILE A 337 -17.62 -17.00 -7.82
N ASP A 338 -18.32 -16.89 -8.94
CA ASP A 338 -19.52 -17.68 -9.25
C ASP A 338 -19.20 -19.17 -9.46
N SER A 339 -17.95 -19.50 -9.87
CA SER A 339 -17.47 -20.89 -9.97
C SER A 339 -17.01 -21.51 -8.65
N GLY A 340 -16.93 -20.73 -7.55
CA GLY A 340 -16.42 -21.18 -6.25
C GLY A 340 -14.90 -21.16 -6.11
N LYS A 341 -14.12 -20.88 -7.16
CA LYS A 341 -12.66 -20.84 -7.12
C LYS A 341 -12.11 -19.84 -6.10
N ALA A 342 -12.80 -18.71 -5.91
CA ALA A 342 -12.38 -17.72 -4.93
C ALA A 342 -12.48 -18.24 -3.49
N ALA A 343 -13.50 -19.05 -3.18
CA ALA A 343 -13.62 -19.73 -1.89
C ALA A 343 -12.51 -20.79 -1.71
N GLU A 344 -12.22 -21.59 -2.75
CA GLU A 344 -11.12 -22.58 -2.73
C GLU A 344 -9.76 -21.90 -2.51
N THR A 345 -9.52 -20.73 -3.12
CA THR A 345 -8.28 -19.95 -2.94
C THR A 345 -8.09 -19.53 -1.48
N LEU A 346 -9.14 -19.02 -0.82
CA LEU A 346 -9.08 -18.68 0.61
C LEU A 346 -8.83 -19.92 1.46
N GLN A 347 -9.54 -21.02 1.21
CA GLN A 347 -9.34 -22.28 1.94
C GLN A 347 -7.91 -22.80 1.78
N GLY A 348 -7.34 -22.71 0.56
CA GLY A 348 -5.95 -23.06 0.29
C GLY A 348 -4.96 -22.19 1.08
N LEU A 349 -5.22 -20.87 1.15
CA LEU A 349 -4.38 -19.95 1.94
C LEU A 349 -4.40 -20.32 3.43
N VAL A 350 -5.59 -20.58 3.98
CA VAL A 350 -5.72 -21.02 5.37
C VAL A 350 -4.99 -22.34 5.60
N ALA A 351 -5.18 -23.34 4.73
CA ALA A 351 -4.54 -24.64 4.85
C ALA A 351 -3.00 -24.53 4.82
N ILE A 352 -2.44 -23.86 3.80
CA ILE A 352 -0.99 -23.74 3.63
C ILE A 352 -0.36 -22.95 4.77
N THR A 353 -0.97 -21.85 5.19
CA THR A 353 -0.39 -21.02 6.27
C THR A 353 -0.41 -21.70 7.63
N ASN A 354 -1.24 -22.72 7.83
CA ASN A 354 -1.31 -23.51 9.06
C ASN A 354 -0.55 -24.86 8.97
N GLU A 355 0.16 -25.15 7.87
CA GLU A 355 0.99 -26.35 7.79
C GLU A 355 2.06 -26.38 8.88
N GLY A 356 2.11 -27.50 9.62
CA GLY A 356 3.06 -27.69 10.72
C GLY A 356 2.68 -27.06 12.05
N ASN A 357 1.56 -26.33 12.13
CA ASN A 357 1.01 -25.91 13.41
C ASN A 357 0.15 -27.06 13.98
N PRO A 358 0.42 -27.55 15.20
CA PRO A 358 -0.52 -28.45 15.86
C PRO A 358 -1.82 -27.68 16.11
N ALA A 359 -2.96 -28.30 15.78
CA ALA A 359 -4.31 -27.80 16.03
C ALA A 359 -4.55 -27.59 17.55
#